data_8ebdff86d3aa76ca5b4ba20fd52314b2
#
_entry.id   8ebdff86d3aa76ca5b4ba20fd52314b2
#
_cell.length_a   1.000
_cell.length_b   1.000
_cell.length_c   1.000
_cell.angle_alpha   90.00
_cell.angle_beta   90.00
_cell.angle_gamma   90.00
#
_symmetry.space_group_name_H-M   'P 1'
#
loop_
_entity.id
_entity.type
_entity.pdbx_description
1 polymer ?
#
loop_
_entity_poly.entity_id
_entity_poly.type
_entity_poly.pdbx_seq_one_letter_code
_entity_poly.pdbx_strand_id
1 'polypeptide(L)'
;MNIKKNMKKWLFLALILSAVCVETISAARLHSDQSLTSTNSTPIRVNAVTADETGSTLANAGDDEESNRDIVFADSALGVMIEGEPNGQGMYDHLTIRTPVFQGNLPGQQVQNPTYAPWVAEADLDGDGQPELIVNLTSGYGTGMELNTIQVFSQNGENIPVEALQTGMARQFSASINGDQLALKLNGVVHSLPLKNLPEQTVSSKPPVFGGAVQQFKVDHHQITAIYSLQVGVNGFIGELDATYRYENGMLRLAPAKLNLQ
;
A
#
# COMPACT_ATOMS: atom_id res chain seq x y z
N MET A 1 37.75 -12.24 -19.98
CA MET A 1 37.53 -11.12 -19.00
C MET A 1 36.19 -11.36 -18.30
N ASN A 2 36.21 -11.52 -16.99
CA ASN A 2 35.22 -12.25 -16.18
C ASN A 2 33.90 -11.44 -15.90
N ILE A 3 32.89 -11.67 -16.71
CA ILE A 3 31.52 -11.07 -16.52
C ILE A 3 30.71 -11.80 -15.42
N LYS A 4 31.06 -13.05 -15.10
CA LYS A 4 30.34 -13.88 -14.11
C LYS A 4 30.58 -13.50 -12.63
N LYS A 5 31.61 -12.69 -12.33
CA LYS A 5 31.97 -12.36 -10.94
C LYS A 5 31.19 -11.18 -10.35
N ASN A 6 30.61 -10.35 -11.22
CA ASN A 6 29.88 -9.15 -10.79
C ASN A 6 28.37 -9.40 -10.53
N MET A 7 27.79 -10.42 -11.14
CA MET A 7 26.37 -10.73 -10.97
C MET A 7 25.99 -11.24 -9.57
N LYS A 8 26.94 -11.91 -8.86
CA LYS A 8 26.69 -12.38 -7.48
C LYS A 8 26.72 -11.27 -6.44
N LYS A 9 27.39 -10.15 -6.69
CA LYS A 9 27.42 -9.00 -5.76
C LYS A 9 26.11 -8.20 -5.76
N TRP A 10 25.40 -8.17 -6.88
CA TRP A 10 24.13 -7.45 -7.00
C TRP A 10 22.95 -8.20 -6.38
N LEU A 11 22.98 -9.53 -6.40
CA LEU A 11 21.94 -10.34 -5.74
C LEU A 11 22.02 -10.25 -4.20
N PHE A 12 23.20 -10.04 -3.62
CA PHE A 12 23.37 -9.90 -2.17
C PHE A 12 22.94 -8.52 -1.66
N LEU A 13 22.99 -7.49 -2.49
CA LEU A 13 22.59 -6.14 -2.07
C LEU A 13 21.06 -5.99 -2.01
N ALA A 14 20.32 -6.69 -2.87
CA ALA A 14 18.87 -6.69 -2.88
C ALA A 14 18.25 -7.43 -1.68
N LEU A 15 18.95 -8.43 -1.12
CA LEU A 15 18.47 -9.21 0.03
C LEU A 15 18.68 -8.50 1.38
N ILE A 16 19.63 -7.56 1.46
CA ILE A 16 19.93 -6.83 2.70
C ILE A 16 18.95 -5.67 2.93
N LEU A 17 18.35 -5.12 1.87
CA LEU A 17 17.38 -4.04 2.01
C LEU A 17 16.01 -4.50 2.56
N SER A 18 15.65 -5.76 2.40
CA SER A 18 14.38 -6.30 2.92
C SER A 18 14.44 -6.67 4.42
N ALA A 19 15.64 -6.88 4.99
CA ALA A 19 15.80 -7.30 6.38
C ALA A 19 15.90 -6.11 7.38
N VAL A 20 16.18 -4.89 6.92
CA VAL A 20 16.39 -3.73 7.81
C VAL A 20 15.07 -3.03 8.19
N CYS A 21 13.98 -3.27 7.47
CA CYS A 21 12.67 -2.65 7.79
C CYS A 21 11.92 -3.33 8.97
N VAL A 22 12.30 -4.53 9.39
CA VAL A 22 11.54 -5.28 10.41
C VAL A 22 12.04 -5.02 11.83
N GLU A 23 13.27 -4.57 12.04
CA GLU A 23 13.85 -4.45 13.39
C GLU A 23 13.67 -3.09 14.08
N THR A 24 13.16 -2.06 13.41
CA THR A 24 12.99 -0.73 14.03
C THR A 24 11.60 -0.45 14.64
N ILE A 25 10.66 -1.38 14.54
CA ILE A 25 9.29 -1.19 15.07
C ILE A 25 9.19 -1.50 16.59
N SER A 26 10.20 -2.11 17.21
CA SER A 26 10.14 -2.57 18.62
C SER A 26 10.53 -1.53 19.69
N ALA A 27 11.00 -0.34 19.36
CA ALA A 27 11.61 0.58 20.33
C ALA A 27 10.84 1.88 20.65
N ALA A 28 9.64 2.09 20.12
CA ALA A 28 8.85 3.30 20.34
C ALA A 28 7.58 3.06 21.18
N ARG A 29 7.71 2.33 22.31
CA ARG A 29 6.70 2.38 23.37
C ARG A 29 7.34 3.05 24.57
N LEU A 30 7.10 4.36 24.74
CA LEU A 30 7.03 5.03 26.04
C LEU A 30 6.71 6.53 25.88
N HIS A 31 5.61 6.94 26.53
CA HIS A 31 5.20 8.29 26.92
C HIS A 31 4.66 9.28 25.87
N SER A 32 3.35 9.45 25.87
CA SER A 32 2.77 10.75 26.23
C SER A 32 1.26 10.61 26.47
N ASP A 33 0.87 10.65 27.74
CA ASP A 33 -0.44 11.11 28.20
C ASP A 33 -0.59 12.57 27.83
N GLN A 34 -1.61 12.90 27.03
CA GLN A 34 -2.30 14.19 27.12
C GLN A 34 -3.73 14.06 26.57
N SER A 35 -4.65 14.27 27.48
CA SER A 35 -6.08 14.37 27.31
C SER A 35 -6.48 15.46 26.31
N LEU A 36 -7.32 15.13 25.35
CA LEU A 36 -8.19 16.10 24.69
C LEU A 36 -9.61 15.56 24.60
N THR A 37 -10.51 16.40 25.01
CA THR A 37 -11.92 16.27 25.27
C THR A 37 -12.75 15.80 24.08
N SER A 38 -13.63 14.85 24.40
CA SER A 38 -14.77 14.33 23.65
C SER A 38 -15.66 15.40 23.00
N THR A 39 -15.99 15.18 21.74
CA THR A 39 -17.29 15.60 21.20
C THR A 39 -18.01 14.38 20.63
N ASN A 40 -19.24 14.18 21.13
CA ASN A 40 -20.16 13.11 20.89
C ASN A 40 -20.48 12.90 19.39
N SER A 41 -20.27 11.68 18.91
CA SER A 41 -21.05 11.14 17.81
C SER A 41 -21.62 9.79 18.23
N THR A 42 -22.94 9.71 18.25
CA THR A 42 -23.76 8.58 18.69
C THR A 42 -23.60 7.40 17.74
N PRO A 43 -23.33 6.17 18.22
CA PRO A 43 -23.35 5.00 17.36
C PRO A 43 -24.78 4.59 17.05
N ILE A 44 -25.07 4.37 15.78
CA ILE A 44 -26.35 3.81 15.32
C ILE A 44 -26.42 2.35 15.79
N ARG A 45 -27.33 2.07 16.71
CA ARG A 45 -27.70 0.71 17.09
C ARG A 45 -28.57 0.13 15.98
N VAL A 46 -28.12 -0.94 15.37
CA VAL A 46 -28.96 -1.82 14.54
C VAL A 46 -29.75 -2.73 15.49
N ASN A 47 -31.07 -2.62 15.45
CA ASN A 47 -32.00 -3.43 16.24
C ASN A 47 -31.92 -4.89 15.80
N ALA A 48 -31.69 -5.78 16.76
CA ALA A 48 -31.88 -7.22 16.58
C ALA A 48 -33.38 -7.54 16.39
N VAL A 49 -33.70 -8.19 15.31
CA VAL A 49 -35.02 -8.82 15.09
C VAL A 49 -35.04 -10.12 15.86
N THR A 50 -35.89 -10.22 16.89
CA THR A 50 -36.19 -11.47 17.58
C THR A 50 -37.02 -12.37 16.65
N ALA A 51 -36.50 -13.53 16.30
CA ALA A 51 -37.26 -14.61 15.69
C ALA A 51 -37.68 -15.62 16.75
N ASP A 52 -38.95 -16.03 16.65
CA ASP A 52 -39.73 -16.87 17.51
C ASP A 52 -39.23 -18.33 17.49
N GLU A 53 -39.34 -18.99 18.63
CA GLU A 53 -38.97 -20.39 18.84
C GLU A 53 -40.00 -21.36 18.22
N THR A 54 -39.57 -22.25 17.33
CA THR A 54 -40.14 -23.60 17.22
C THR A 54 -39.05 -24.60 16.87
N GLY A 55 -38.93 -25.58 17.77
CA GLY A 55 -37.87 -26.57 17.77
C GLY A 55 -37.90 -27.55 16.58
N SER A 56 -36.70 -27.93 16.18
CA SER A 56 -36.44 -29.28 15.63
C SER A 56 -34.95 -29.61 15.85
N THR A 57 -34.77 -30.61 16.72
CA THR A 57 -33.49 -31.26 17.01
C THR A 57 -33.03 -32.05 15.79
N LEU A 58 -31.96 -31.67 15.13
CA LEU A 58 -31.10 -32.56 14.37
C LEU A 58 -29.66 -32.23 14.67
N ALA A 59 -29.02 -33.10 15.42
CA ALA A 59 -27.59 -33.11 15.66
C ALA A 59 -26.86 -33.33 14.33
N ASN A 60 -26.12 -32.33 13.88
CA ASN A 60 -24.99 -32.53 13.00
C ASN A 60 -23.78 -31.89 13.68
N ALA A 61 -22.94 -32.78 14.23
CA ALA A 61 -21.59 -32.42 14.65
C ALA A 61 -20.77 -32.16 13.36
N GLY A 62 -20.71 -30.92 12.97
CA GLY A 62 -19.67 -30.36 12.13
C GLY A 62 -19.02 -29.33 13.00
N ASP A 63 -17.75 -29.52 13.33
CA ASP A 63 -16.90 -28.47 13.91
C ASP A 63 -16.81 -27.35 12.87
N ASP A 64 -17.82 -26.46 12.83
CA ASP A 64 -17.69 -25.14 12.23
C ASP A 64 -16.80 -24.38 13.20
N GLU A 65 -15.46 -24.39 12.94
CA GLU A 65 -14.58 -23.37 13.47
C GLU A 65 -15.21 -22.04 13.04
N GLU A 66 -15.85 -21.37 13.97
CA GLU A 66 -16.39 -20.02 13.78
C GLU A 66 -15.22 -19.15 13.37
N SER A 67 -15.10 -18.93 12.05
CA SER A 67 -14.02 -18.17 11.44
C SER A 67 -14.00 -16.80 12.11
N ASN A 68 -12.98 -16.53 12.91
CA ASN A 68 -12.76 -15.24 13.60
C ASN A 68 -12.37 -14.15 12.58
N ARG A 69 -13.31 -13.87 11.67
CA ARG A 69 -13.13 -12.89 10.58
C ARG A 69 -13.94 -11.65 10.86
N ASP A 70 -13.30 -10.51 10.73
CA ASP A 70 -13.93 -9.20 10.82
C ASP A 70 -14.29 -8.69 9.43
N ILE A 71 -15.36 -7.89 9.34
CA ILE A 71 -15.61 -7.05 8.17
C ILE A 71 -14.63 -5.89 8.21
N VAL A 72 -13.67 -5.90 7.30
CA VAL A 72 -12.62 -4.89 7.17
C VAL A 72 -13.12 -3.68 6.38
N PHE A 73 -13.97 -3.93 5.38
CA PHE A 73 -14.55 -2.91 4.51
C PHE A 73 -15.86 -3.39 3.89
N ALA A 74 -16.81 -2.49 3.71
CA ALA A 74 -18.03 -2.75 2.97
C ALA A 74 -18.50 -1.50 2.22
N ASP A 75 -18.78 -1.66 0.94
CA ASP A 75 -19.42 -0.66 0.08
C ASP A 75 -20.68 -1.25 -0.54
N SER A 76 -21.84 -0.77 -0.08
CA SER A 76 -23.13 -1.28 -0.54
C SER A 76 -23.50 -0.80 -1.95
N ALA A 77 -22.93 0.29 -2.43
CA ALA A 77 -23.20 0.80 -3.77
C ALA A 77 -22.53 -0.06 -4.85
N LEU A 78 -21.30 -0.49 -4.57
CA LEU A 78 -20.54 -1.43 -5.40
C LEU A 78 -20.85 -2.90 -5.05
N GLY A 79 -21.52 -3.16 -3.93
CA GLY A 79 -21.76 -4.51 -3.43
C GLY A 79 -20.48 -5.24 -3.01
N VAL A 80 -19.44 -4.50 -2.64
CA VAL A 80 -18.13 -5.05 -2.26
C VAL A 80 -18.05 -5.21 -0.75
N MET A 81 -17.55 -6.37 -0.31
CA MET A 81 -17.21 -6.64 1.09
C MET A 81 -15.81 -7.28 1.16
N ILE A 82 -14.99 -6.79 2.09
CA ILE A 82 -13.68 -7.35 2.41
C ILE A 82 -13.72 -7.83 3.85
N GLU A 83 -13.32 -9.08 4.06
CA GLU A 83 -13.20 -9.71 5.36
C GLU A 83 -11.75 -10.12 5.61
N GLY A 84 -11.32 -10.12 6.89
CA GLY A 84 -9.96 -10.47 7.25
C GLY A 84 -9.87 -11.03 8.66
N GLU A 85 -8.80 -11.75 8.95
CA GLU A 85 -8.50 -12.33 10.26
C GLU A 85 -7.55 -11.40 11.02
N PRO A 86 -7.93 -10.91 12.23
CA PRO A 86 -7.03 -10.10 13.04
C PRO A 86 -5.87 -10.95 13.56
N ASN A 87 -4.63 -10.50 13.31
CA ASN A 87 -3.43 -11.26 13.67
C ASN A 87 -2.81 -10.89 15.02
N GLY A 88 -3.47 -10.04 15.82
CA GLY A 88 -2.99 -9.60 17.13
C GLY A 88 -1.83 -8.58 17.09
N GLN A 89 -1.36 -8.20 15.91
CA GLN A 89 -0.30 -7.20 15.71
C GLN A 89 -0.84 -5.89 15.11
N GLY A 90 -2.15 -5.70 15.12
CA GLY A 90 -2.81 -4.53 14.55
C GLY A 90 -3.00 -4.62 13.03
N MET A 91 -2.96 -5.83 12.48
CA MET A 91 -3.16 -6.11 11.06
C MET A 91 -4.27 -7.14 10.87
N TYR A 92 -4.86 -7.13 9.69
CA TYR A 92 -5.69 -8.21 9.16
C TYR A 92 -4.88 -9.00 8.13
N ASP A 93 -4.88 -10.32 8.30
CA ASP A 93 -4.32 -11.30 7.36
C ASP A 93 -5.46 -12.08 6.68
N HIS A 94 -5.12 -12.97 5.76
CA HIS A 94 -6.07 -13.86 5.08
C HIS A 94 -7.30 -13.13 4.52
N LEU A 95 -7.05 -11.96 3.91
CA LEU A 95 -8.13 -11.14 3.38
C LEU A 95 -8.89 -11.89 2.27
N THR A 96 -10.19 -11.74 2.28
CA THR A 96 -11.07 -12.18 1.19
C THR A 96 -11.92 -11.03 0.70
N ILE A 97 -12.28 -11.08 -0.56
CA ILE A 97 -13.19 -10.13 -1.19
C ILE A 97 -14.42 -10.86 -1.71
N ARG A 98 -15.58 -10.24 -1.51
CA ARG A 98 -16.85 -10.66 -2.10
C ARG A 98 -17.47 -9.50 -2.84
N THR A 99 -17.93 -9.77 -4.05
CA THR A 99 -18.67 -8.85 -4.92
C THR A 99 -19.96 -9.53 -5.39
N PRO A 100 -20.86 -8.85 -6.09
CA PRO A 100 -22.04 -9.49 -6.70
C PRO A 100 -21.70 -10.57 -7.73
N VAL A 101 -20.50 -10.56 -8.29
CA VAL A 101 -20.12 -11.40 -9.44
C VAL A 101 -19.08 -12.45 -9.08
N PHE A 102 -18.20 -12.17 -8.14
CA PHE A 102 -17.13 -13.09 -7.73
C PHE A 102 -16.83 -12.99 -6.24
N GLN A 103 -16.16 -14.02 -5.74
CA GLN A 103 -15.49 -14.00 -4.43
C GLN A 103 -14.14 -14.70 -4.54
N GLY A 104 -13.17 -14.26 -3.72
CA GLY A 104 -11.84 -14.85 -3.76
C GLY A 104 -10.92 -14.32 -2.67
N ASN A 105 -9.71 -14.85 -2.65
CA ASN A 105 -8.66 -14.35 -1.77
C ASN A 105 -8.17 -13.00 -2.29
N LEU A 106 -7.94 -12.08 -1.34
CA LEU A 106 -7.35 -10.77 -1.60
C LEU A 106 -5.92 -10.79 -1.06
N PRO A 107 -4.91 -10.84 -1.93
CA PRO A 107 -3.53 -10.87 -1.49
C PRO A 107 -3.12 -9.59 -0.75
N GLY A 108 -2.30 -9.74 0.29
CA GLY A 108 -1.79 -8.63 1.08
C GLY A 108 -2.27 -8.63 2.52
N GLN A 109 -2.01 -7.55 3.20
CA GLN A 109 -2.40 -7.29 4.58
C GLN A 109 -3.05 -5.91 4.66
N GLN A 110 -3.88 -5.71 5.67
CA GLN A 110 -4.53 -4.44 5.95
C GLN A 110 -4.34 -4.06 7.41
N VAL A 111 -3.96 -2.81 7.67
CA VAL A 111 -3.88 -2.30 9.05
C VAL A 111 -5.28 -2.21 9.68
N GLN A 112 -5.38 -2.47 10.99
CA GLN A 112 -6.65 -2.39 11.72
C GLN A 112 -7.09 -0.96 12.04
N ASN A 113 -6.23 0.04 11.79
CA ASN A 113 -6.54 1.43 12.07
C ASN A 113 -7.56 1.97 11.05
N PRO A 114 -8.77 2.38 11.49
CA PRO A 114 -9.85 2.81 10.59
C PRO A 114 -9.53 4.10 9.81
N THR A 115 -8.55 4.90 10.26
CA THR A 115 -8.07 6.08 9.50
C THR A 115 -7.45 5.67 8.15
N TYR A 116 -6.92 4.46 8.09
CA TYR A 116 -6.28 3.89 6.91
C TYR A 116 -7.08 2.70 6.35
N ALA A 117 -8.41 2.79 6.44
CA ALA A 117 -9.30 1.76 5.91
C ALA A 117 -9.04 1.53 4.40
N PRO A 118 -9.28 0.32 3.89
CA PRO A 118 -9.27 0.08 2.46
C PRO A 118 -10.23 1.02 1.72
N TRP A 119 -9.93 1.25 0.45
CA TRP A 119 -10.93 1.84 -0.44
C TRP A 119 -10.99 1.03 -1.72
N VAL A 120 -12.13 1.11 -2.40
CA VAL A 120 -12.38 0.50 -3.70
C VAL A 120 -12.82 1.54 -4.70
N ALA A 121 -12.53 1.29 -5.97
CA ALA A 121 -12.97 2.12 -7.09
C ALA A 121 -13.16 1.24 -8.32
N GLU A 122 -13.92 1.73 -9.27
CA GLU A 122 -14.07 1.13 -10.60
C GLU A 122 -13.55 2.09 -11.67
N ALA A 123 -12.81 1.55 -12.64
CA ALA A 123 -12.33 2.30 -13.80
C ALA A 123 -12.03 1.34 -14.96
N ASP A 124 -12.39 1.74 -16.18
CA ASP A 124 -12.02 1.03 -17.41
C ASP A 124 -10.54 1.29 -17.73
N LEU A 125 -9.67 0.38 -17.28
CA LEU A 125 -8.22 0.53 -17.34
C LEU A 125 -7.61 -0.05 -18.62
N ASP A 126 -8.26 -1.01 -19.25
CA ASP A 126 -7.78 -1.66 -20.47
C ASP A 126 -8.46 -1.16 -21.74
N GLY A 127 -9.52 -0.36 -21.60
CA GLY A 127 -10.22 0.29 -22.69
C GLY A 127 -11.24 -0.60 -23.41
N ASP A 128 -11.70 -1.68 -22.75
CA ASP A 128 -12.68 -2.61 -23.32
C ASP A 128 -14.14 -2.15 -23.11
N GLY A 129 -14.33 -1.08 -22.34
CA GLY A 129 -15.62 -0.48 -22.00
C GLY A 129 -16.27 -1.10 -20.75
N GLN A 130 -15.60 -2.00 -20.06
CA GLN A 130 -16.04 -2.58 -18.80
C GLN A 130 -15.08 -2.16 -17.68
N PRO A 131 -15.59 -1.69 -16.52
CA PRO A 131 -14.70 -1.22 -15.47
C PRO A 131 -14.07 -2.38 -14.72
N GLU A 132 -12.76 -2.26 -14.44
CA GLU A 132 -12.04 -3.09 -13.47
C GLU A 132 -12.33 -2.60 -12.06
N LEU A 133 -12.36 -3.54 -11.10
CA LEU A 133 -12.40 -3.26 -9.68
C LEU A 133 -10.98 -3.06 -9.14
N ILE A 134 -10.72 -1.90 -8.57
CA ILE A 134 -9.46 -1.54 -7.95
C ILE A 134 -9.64 -1.55 -6.44
N VAL A 135 -8.81 -2.30 -5.73
CA VAL A 135 -8.80 -2.40 -4.27
C VAL A 135 -7.48 -1.88 -3.75
N ASN A 136 -7.53 -0.85 -2.89
CA ASN A 136 -6.36 -0.35 -2.19
C ASN A 136 -6.32 -0.89 -0.77
N LEU A 137 -5.17 -1.40 -0.36
CA LEU A 137 -4.88 -1.86 0.99
C LEU A 137 -3.75 -1.05 1.58
N THR A 138 -3.85 -0.72 2.87
CA THR A 138 -2.76 -0.08 3.63
C THR A 138 -2.03 -1.14 4.45
N SER A 139 -0.78 -1.41 4.12
CA SER A 139 0.07 -2.41 4.78
C SER A 139 0.97 -1.83 5.88
N GLY A 140 1.01 -0.50 6.02
CA GLY A 140 1.79 0.17 7.07
C GLY A 140 1.51 1.65 7.13
N TYR A 141 1.63 2.22 8.33
CA TYR A 141 1.47 3.65 8.57
C TYR A 141 2.32 4.09 9.75
N GLY A 142 2.63 5.38 9.81
CA GLY A 142 3.38 6.00 10.91
C GLY A 142 3.64 7.47 10.65
N THR A 143 4.47 8.10 11.49
CA THR A 143 4.85 9.49 11.27
C THR A 143 5.63 9.62 9.96
N GLY A 144 5.03 10.26 8.96
CA GLY A 144 5.62 10.43 7.63
C GLY A 144 5.73 9.13 6.82
N MET A 145 4.93 8.10 7.16
CA MET A 145 4.91 6.83 6.46
C MET A 145 3.46 6.39 6.19
N GLU A 146 3.19 5.99 4.95
CA GLU A 146 1.95 5.35 4.52
C GLU A 146 2.26 4.41 3.34
N LEU A 147 2.06 3.13 3.54
CA LEU A 147 2.40 2.10 2.56
C LEU A 147 1.12 1.47 2.02
N ASN A 148 0.72 1.88 0.85
CA ASN A 148 -0.43 1.33 0.15
C ASN A 148 0.00 0.37 -0.95
N THR A 149 -0.86 -0.60 -1.23
CA THR A 149 -0.78 -1.53 -2.36
C THR A 149 -2.13 -1.60 -3.05
N ILE A 150 -2.12 -1.87 -4.34
CA ILE A 150 -3.35 -2.05 -5.11
C ILE A 150 -3.45 -3.47 -5.67
N GLN A 151 -4.68 -3.98 -5.71
CA GLN A 151 -5.09 -5.18 -6.42
C GLN A 151 -6.12 -4.76 -7.47
N VAL A 152 -6.08 -5.36 -8.64
CA VAL A 152 -7.01 -5.04 -9.72
C VAL A 152 -7.64 -6.33 -10.23
N PHE A 153 -8.95 -6.32 -10.40
CA PHE A 153 -9.73 -7.46 -10.87
C PHE A 153 -10.58 -7.04 -12.05
N SER A 154 -10.64 -7.89 -13.07
CA SER A 154 -11.61 -7.76 -14.14
C SER A 154 -13.04 -8.02 -13.60
N GLN A 155 -14.04 -7.74 -14.41
CA GLN A 155 -15.45 -7.95 -14.02
C GLN A 155 -15.76 -9.41 -13.62
N ASN A 156 -15.10 -10.39 -14.21
CA ASN A 156 -15.29 -11.81 -13.89
C ASN A 156 -14.44 -12.28 -12.69
N GLY A 157 -13.70 -11.38 -12.02
CA GLY A 157 -12.89 -11.65 -10.84
C GLY A 157 -11.49 -12.20 -11.15
N GLU A 158 -11.05 -12.14 -12.40
CA GLU A 158 -9.66 -12.48 -12.74
C GLU A 158 -8.72 -11.38 -12.26
N ASN A 159 -7.66 -11.76 -11.57
CA ASN A 159 -6.65 -10.80 -11.12
C ASN A 159 -5.85 -10.28 -12.30
N ILE A 160 -5.84 -8.96 -12.48
CA ILE A 160 -4.98 -8.26 -13.44
C ILE A 160 -3.66 -7.94 -12.76
N PRO A 161 -2.54 -8.50 -13.22
CA PRO A 161 -1.24 -8.24 -12.63
C PRO A 161 -0.88 -6.76 -12.64
N VAL A 162 -0.39 -6.25 -11.50
CA VAL A 162 0.07 -4.86 -11.35
C VAL A 162 1.56 -4.87 -11.07
N GLU A 163 2.35 -4.13 -11.85
CA GLU A 163 3.76 -3.93 -11.56
C GLU A 163 3.92 -3.26 -10.20
N ALA A 164 4.71 -3.86 -9.30
CA ALA A 164 4.96 -3.29 -7.99
C ALA A 164 5.58 -1.87 -8.13
N LEU A 165 5.06 -0.90 -7.39
CA LEU A 165 5.45 0.50 -7.48
C LEU A 165 6.97 0.68 -7.29
N GLN A 166 7.56 0.02 -6.29
CA GLN A 166 9.00 0.07 -6.04
C GLN A 166 9.81 -0.47 -7.22
N THR A 167 9.35 -1.54 -7.88
CA THR A 167 10.02 -2.12 -9.06
C THR A 167 9.99 -1.14 -10.23
N GLY A 168 8.81 -0.58 -10.50
CA GLY A 168 8.62 0.41 -11.57
C GLY A 168 9.43 1.68 -11.33
N MET A 169 9.48 2.17 -10.08
CA MET A 169 10.28 3.34 -9.72
C MET A 169 11.78 3.08 -9.79
N ALA A 170 12.27 1.93 -9.28
CA ALA A 170 13.69 1.57 -9.33
C ALA A 170 14.24 1.46 -10.76
N ARG A 171 13.38 1.17 -11.74
CA ARG A 171 13.76 1.15 -13.16
C ARG A 171 14.01 2.55 -13.72
N GLN A 172 13.35 3.56 -13.20
CA GLN A 172 13.31 4.92 -13.74
C GLN A 172 14.12 5.92 -12.93
N PHE A 173 14.27 5.68 -11.62
CA PHE A 173 14.78 6.63 -10.66
C PHE A 173 16.01 6.09 -9.93
N SER A 174 16.99 6.96 -9.77
CA SER A 174 18.11 6.72 -8.87
C SER A 174 18.60 8.03 -8.26
N ALA A 175 19.25 7.95 -7.11
CA ALA A 175 19.82 9.10 -6.43
C ALA A 175 21.25 8.83 -5.98
N SER A 176 22.08 9.87 -5.96
CA SER A 176 23.45 9.79 -5.49
C SER A 176 23.90 11.13 -4.93
N ILE A 177 24.91 11.11 -4.03
CA ILE A 177 25.57 12.32 -3.55
C ILE A 177 26.91 12.44 -4.28
N ASN A 178 27.13 13.60 -4.91
CA ASN A 178 28.35 13.94 -5.60
C ASN A 178 28.89 15.28 -5.05
N GLY A 179 29.90 15.21 -4.19
CA GLY A 179 30.41 16.39 -3.49
C GLY A 179 29.34 16.99 -2.56
N ASP A 180 28.97 18.24 -2.81
CA ASP A 180 27.94 19.00 -2.08
C ASP A 180 26.56 18.99 -2.75
N GLN A 181 26.36 18.11 -3.74
CA GLN A 181 25.13 18.00 -4.51
C GLN A 181 24.46 16.64 -4.32
N LEU A 182 23.14 16.64 -4.14
CA LEU A 182 22.28 15.49 -4.33
C LEU A 182 21.85 15.44 -5.78
N ALA A 183 22.23 14.40 -6.49
CA ALA A 183 21.83 14.14 -7.86
C ALA A 183 20.66 13.14 -7.89
N LEU A 184 19.50 13.58 -8.38
CA LEU A 184 18.31 12.77 -8.63
C LEU A 184 18.25 12.50 -10.13
N LYS A 185 18.39 11.25 -10.53
CA LYS A 185 18.29 10.86 -11.94
C LYS A 185 16.95 10.20 -12.18
N LEU A 186 16.11 10.81 -13.02
CA LEU A 186 14.81 10.29 -13.43
C LEU A 186 14.74 10.20 -14.95
N ASN A 187 14.43 9.02 -15.49
CA ASN A 187 14.31 8.78 -16.94
C ASN A 187 15.53 9.30 -17.74
N GLY A 188 16.73 9.19 -17.14
CA GLY A 188 17.97 9.67 -17.76
C GLY A 188 18.30 11.14 -17.53
N VAL A 189 17.35 11.96 -17.08
CA VAL A 189 17.55 13.38 -16.74
C VAL A 189 18.06 13.49 -15.31
N VAL A 190 19.08 14.34 -15.08
CA VAL A 190 19.66 14.58 -13.75
C VAL A 190 19.20 15.94 -13.22
N HIS A 191 18.62 15.91 -12.03
CA HIS A 191 18.26 17.09 -11.24
C HIS A 191 19.22 17.18 -10.06
N SER A 192 19.91 18.31 -9.89
CA SER A 192 20.89 18.51 -8.81
C SER A 192 20.34 19.47 -7.75
N LEU A 193 20.40 19.06 -6.50
CA LEU A 193 19.99 19.85 -5.34
C LEU A 193 21.21 20.07 -4.42
N PRO A 194 21.56 21.33 -4.07
CA PRO A 194 22.62 21.57 -3.11
C PRO A 194 22.29 20.95 -1.74
N LEU A 195 23.20 20.18 -1.15
CA LEU A 195 23.00 19.54 0.16
C LEU A 195 22.67 20.54 1.27
N LYS A 196 23.21 21.76 1.20
CA LYS A 196 22.93 22.84 2.15
C LYS A 196 21.45 23.29 2.17
N ASN A 197 20.70 22.99 1.12
CA ASN A 197 19.27 23.30 1.02
C ASN A 197 18.36 22.16 1.51
N LEU A 198 18.96 21.03 1.85
CA LEU A 198 18.21 19.88 2.37
C LEU A 198 18.03 20.03 3.88
N PRO A 199 17.00 19.38 4.48
CA PRO A 199 16.81 19.38 5.92
C PRO A 199 18.08 18.90 6.66
N GLU A 200 18.48 19.57 7.73
CA GLU A 200 19.76 19.33 8.46
C GLU A 200 19.99 17.88 8.92
N GLN A 201 18.95 17.10 9.07
CA GLN A 201 19.03 15.69 9.49
C GLN A 201 19.55 14.74 8.39
N THR A 202 19.90 15.28 7.24
CA THR A 202 20.25 14.55 6.02
C THR A 202 21.69 14.06 5.94
N VAL A 203 22.59 14.64 6.71
CA VAL A 203 24.04 14.48 6.52
C VAL A 203 24.67 13.49 7.50
N SER A 204 23.96 12.48 7.93
CA SER A 204 24.60 11.37 8.63
C SER A 204 25.15 10.36 7.62
N SER A 205 26.29 9.75 7.96
CA SER A 205 27.19 8.90 7.18
C SER A 205 26.60 7.64 6.49
N LYS A 206 25.30 7.55 6.32
CA LYS A 206 24.61 6.53 5.51
C LYS A 206 24.04 7.19 4.28
N PRO A 207 24.10 6.51 3.11
CA PRO A 207 23.45 7.02 1.92
C PRO A 207 21.98 7.33 2.26
N PRO A 208 21.48 8.50 1.89
CA PRO A 208 20.10 8.87 2.17
C PRO A 208 19.16 7.83 1.57
N VAL A 209 18.20 7.37 2.36
CA VAL A 209 17.13 6.50 1.87
C VAL A 209 16.23 7.36 1.01
N PHE A 210 16.16 7.06 -0.26
CA PHE A 210 15.34 7.79 -1.20
C PHE A 210 14.11 7.00 -1.56
N GLY A 211 12.98 7.55 -1.22
CA GLY A 211 11.70 7.12 -1.73
C GLY A 211 10.98 6.03 -0.95
N GLY A 212 9.66 6.08 -1.05
CA GLY A 212 8.76 5.02 -0.66
C GLY A 212 8.26 5.01 0.78
N ALA A 213 8.57 6.03 1.59
CA ALA A 213 7.93 6.15 2.90
C ALA A 213 6.43 6.45 2.76
N VAL A 214 6.04 7.19 1.72
CA VAL A 214 4.64 7.38 1.35
C VAL A 214 4.45 6.83 -0.06
N GLN A 215 3.53 5.87 -0.18
CA GLN A 215 3.09 5.24 -1.41
C GLN A 215 1.58 5.32 -1.43
N GLN A 216 1.04 6.15 -2.30
CA GLN A 216 -0.40 6.38 -2.42
C GLN A 216 -0.85 6.15 -3.85
N PHE A 217 -2.13 5.85 -4.00
CA PHE A 217 -2.76 5.68 -5.30
C PHE A 217 -4.00 6.54 -5.39
N LYS A 218 -4.24 7.09 -6.58
CA LYS A 218 -5.45 7.82 -6.93
C LYS A 218 -6.02 7.21 -8.20
N VAL A 219 -7.33 7.10 -8.24
CA VAL A 219 -8.06 6.70 -9.44
C VAL A 219 -8.82 7.90 -9.95
N ASP A 220 -8.62 8.24 -11.22
CA ASP A 220 -9.32 9.29 -11.90
C ASP A 220 -9.73 8.81 -13.31
N HIS A 221 -11.03 8.80 -13.59
CA HIS A 221 -11.67 8.34 -14.82
C HIS A 221 -11.26 6.91 -15.22
N HIS A 222 -10.19 6.77 -16.01
CA HIS A 222 -9.71 5.52 -16.58
C HIS A 222 -8.24 5.26 -16.25
N GLN A 223 -7.75 5.82 -15.14
CA GLN A 223 -6.33 5.79 -14.86
C GLN A 223 -6.04 5.70 -13.37
N ILE A 224 -5.02 4.89 -13.03
CA ILE A 224 -4.43 4.86 -11.69
C ILE A 224 -3.16 5.70 -11.73
N THR A 225 -3.06 6.67 -10.81
CA THR A 225 -1.83 7.44 -10.57
C THR A 225 -1.23 7.01 -9.25
N ALA A 226 0.03 6.59 -9.27
CA ALA A 226 0.83 6.32 -8.09
C ALA A 226 1.60 7.57 -7.69
N ILE A 227 1.62 7.87 -6.38
CA ILE A 227 2.43 8.91 -5.75
C ILE A 227 3.47 8.22 -4.89
N TYR A 228 4.73 8.56 -5.10
CA TYR A 228 5.88 7.96 -4.42
C TYR A 228 6.75 9.07 -3.84
N SER A 229 6.74 9.22 -2.51
CA SER A 229 7.49 10.29 -1.85
C SER A 229 8.99 10.13 -2.03
N LEU A 230 9.68 11.24 -2.15
CA LEU A 230 11.13 11.34 -2.07
C LEU A 230 11.53 11.92 -0.72
N GLN A 231 12.33 11.16 0.01
CA GLN A 231 12.70 11.49 1.37
C GLN A 231 14.20 11.37 1.56
N VAL A 232 14.76 12.31 2.28
CA VAL A 232 16.17 12.34 2.67
C VAL A 232 16.28 12.23 4.18
N GLY A 233 16.94 11.18 4.67
CA GLY A 233 16.93 10.85 6.09
C GLY A 233 15.54 10.42 6.59
N VAL A 234 15.28 10.53 7.89
CA VAL A 234 14.07 9.99 8.51
C VAL A 234 12.83 10.85 8.28
N ASN A 235 12.97 12.17 8.13
CA ASN A 235 11.82 13.09 8.05
C ASN A 235 11.96 14.19 6.99
N GLY A 236 12.98 14.12 6.14
CA GLY A 236 13.23 15.16 5.16
C GLY A 236 12.57 14.89 3.83
N PHE A 237 11.28 15.23 3.67
CA PHE A 237 10.63 15.18 2.36
C PHE A 237 11.19 16.27 1.45
N ILE A 238 11.55 15.91 0.24
CA ILE A 238 12.10 16.82 -0.79
C ILE A 238 11.23 16.89 -2.04
N GLY A 239 10.21 16.05 -2.13
CA GLY A 239 9.32 16.00 -3.27
C GLY A 239 8.66 14.64 -3.43
N GLU A 240 8.11 14.42 -4.62
CA GLU A 240 7.43 13.18 -4.97
C GLU A 240 7.64 12.82 -6.45
N LEU A 241 7.45 11.56 -6.76
CA LEU A 241 7.35 11.04 -8.12
C LEU A 241 5.90 10.62 -8.37
N ASP A 242 5.29 11.19 -9.41
CA ASP A 242 3.97 10.81 -9.89
C ASP A 242 4.11 9.97 -11.15
N ALA A 243 3.50 8.81 -11.17
CA ALA A 243 3.46 7.96 -12.34
C ALA A 243 2.09 7.31 -12.51
N THR A 244 1.66 7.16 -13.75
CA THR A 244 0.41 6.51 -14.08
C THR A 244 0.65 5.06 -14.46
N TYR A 245 -0.30 4.20 -14.14
CA TYR A 245 -0.31 2.84 -14.68
C TYR A 245 -0.95 2.82 -16.06
N ARG A 246 -0.42 1.97 -16.94
CA ARG A 246 -0.98 1.69 -18.27
C ARG A 246 -1.15 0.20 -18.43
N TYR A 247 -2.25 -0.18 -19.04
CA TYR A 247 -2.48 -1.57 -19.40
C TYR A 247 -1.64 -1.94 -20.63
N GLU A 248 -0.76 -2.91 -20.48
CA GLU A 248 0.15 -3.37 -21.53
C GLU A 248 0.33 -4.89 -21.43
N ASN A 249 -0.02 -5.61 -22.49
CA ASN A 249 0.18 -7.06 -22.57
C ASN A 249 -0.43 -7.85 -21.40
N GLY A 250 -1.65 -7.50 -20.98
CA GLY A 250 -2.36 -8.23 -19.92
C GLY A 250 -1.96 -7.84 -18.49
N MET A 251 -1.25 -6.73 -18.30
CA MET A 251 -0.87 -6.24 -16.97
C MET A 251 -0.81 -4.71 -16.91
N LEU A 252 -0.91 -4.17 -15.72
CA LEU A 252 -0.70 -2.75 -15.47
C LEU A 252 0.78 -2.47 -15.20
N ARG A 253 1.40 -1.65 -16.06
CA ARG A 253 2.80 -1.22 -15.96
C ARG A 253 2.91 0.25 -15.63
N LEU A 254 3.93 0.58 -14.83
CA LEU A 254 4.21 1.97 -14.47
C LEU A 254 4.81 2.71 -15.67
N ALA A 255 4.14 3.75 -16.11
CA ALA A 255 4.61 4.66 -17.15
C ALA A 255 5.75 5.57 -16.61
N PRO A 256 6.43 6.34 -17.48
CA PRO A 256 7.46 7.28 -17.04
C PRO A 256 6.92 8.26 -15.99
N ALA A 257 7.61 8.31 -14.85
CA ALA A 257 7.26 9.18 -13.74
C ALA A 257 7.63 10.64 -14.03
N LYS A 258 6.95 11.56 -13.33
CA LYS A 258 7.26 12.98 -13.25
C LYS A 258 7.81 13.29 -11.87
N LEU A 259 8.79 14.18 -11.80
CA LEU A 259 9.40 14.65 -10.55
C LEU A 259 8.76 15.98 -10.15
N ASN A 260 8.21 16.04 -8.96
CA ASN A 260 7.70 17.24 -8.31
C ASN A 260 8.57 17.52 -7.09
N LEU A 261 9.42 18.56 -7.15
CA LEU A 261 10.25 19.01 -6.03
C LEU A 261 9.51 20.11 -5.25
N GLN A 262 9.68 20.07 -3.91
CA GLN A 262 9.17 21.09 -3.00
C GLN A 262 10.16 22.23 -2.81
#